data_3046b30cdb4e4536d152c8c0a9b14338
#
_entry.id   3046b30cdb4e4536d152c8c0a9b14338
#
_cell.length_a   1.000
_cell.length_b   1.000
_cell.length_c   1.000
_cell.angle_alpha   90.00
_cell.angle_beta   90.00
_cell.angle_gamma   90.00
#
_symmetry.space_group_name_H-M   'P 1'
#
loop_
_entity.id
_entity.type
_entity.pdbx_description
1 polymer ?
#
loop_
_entity_poly.entity_id
_entity_poly.type
_entity_poly.pdbx_seq_one_letter_code
_entity_poly.pdbx_strand_id
1 'polypeptide(L)'
;MITNAKSDAMEAIAAAKSGDFELADKKIADAEESLVHAHHSQTGMLTEEAKGNNMQVTLLTVHSQDHLMTAIAFTDLAKEIIDLYRRIDNE
;
A
#
# COMPACT_ATOMS: atom_id res chain seq x y z
N MET A 1 -5.01 7.36 -3.13
CA MET A 1 -5.16 7.51 -1.67
C MET A 1 -4.80 6.21 -0.97
N ILE A 2 -4.30 6.32 0.26
CA ILE A 2 -3.86 5.17 1.07
C ILE A 2 -5.00 4.16 1.28
N THR A 3 -6.23 4.65 1.44
CA THR A 3 -7.43 3.82 1.60
C THR A 3 -7.62 2.92 0.38
N ASN A 4 -7.31 3.44 -0.82
CA ASN A 4 -7.44 2.68 -2.05
C ASN A 4 -6.41 1.56 -2.13
N ALA A 5 -5.20 1.77 -1.58
CA ALA A 5 -4.17 0.74 -1.56
C ALA A 5 -4.63 -0.49 -0.77
N LYS A 6 -5.22 -0.29 0.41
CA LYS A 6 -5.76 -1.40 1.21
C LYS A 6 -6.88 -2.12 0.48
N SER A 7 -7.78 -1.36 -0.13
CA SER A 7 -8.90 -1.91 -0.88
C SER A 7 -8.42 -2.74 -2.06
N ASP A 8 -7.45 -2.20 -2.81
CA ASP A 8 -6.85 -2.90 -3.95
C ASP A 8 -6.14 -4.18 -3.50
N ALA A 9 -5.42 -4.13 -2.38
CA ALA A 9 -4.74 -5.30 -1.84
C ALA A 9 -5.73 -6.39 -1.44
N MET A 10 -6.85 -6.02 -0.82
CA MET A 10 -7.91 -6.97 -0.46
C MET A 10 -8.57 -7.57 -1.72
N GLU A 11 -8.81 -6.76 -2.73
CA GLU A 11 -9.36 -7.24 -3.99
C GLU A 11 -8.38 -8.18 -4.68
N ALA A 12 -7.08 -7.91 -4.57
CA ALA A 12 -6.04 -8.78 -5.11
C ALA A 12 -6.06 -10.15 -4.42
N ILE A 13 -6.20 -10.18 -3.11
CA ILE A 13 -6.31 -11.42 -2.35
C ILE A 13 -7.55 -12.21 -2.79
N ALA A 14 -8.69 -11.53 -2.94
CA ALA A 14 -9.93 -12.16 -3.38
C ALA A 14 -9.78 -12.75 -4.78
N ALA A 15 -9.12 -12.06 -5.69
CA ALA A 15 -8.86 -12.54 -7.04
C ALA A 15 -7.98 -13.81 -7.00
N ALA A 16 -6.91 -13.79 -6.21
CA ALA A 16 -6.03 -14.95 -6.06
C ALA A 16 -6.78 -16.15 -5.48
N LYS A 17 -7.65 -15.90 -4.51
CA LYS A 17 -8.48 -16.93 -3.89
C LYS A 17 -9.39 -17.60 -4.92
N SER A 18 -9.83 -16.85 -5.92
CA SER A 18 -10.66 -17.36 -7.01
C SER A 18 -9.85 -17.94 -8.18
N GLY A 19 -8.52 -17.89 -8.10
CA GLY A 19 -7.65 -18.40 -9.14
C GLY A 19 -7.34 -17.42 -10.26
N ASP A 20 -7.78 -16.17 -10.14
CA ASP A 20 -7.54 -15.11 -11.14
C ASP A 20 -6.28 -14.34 -10.78
N PHE A 21 -5.12 -14.92 -11.09
CA PHE A 21 -3.83 -14.35 -10.71
C PHE A 21 -3.44 -13.14 -11.56
N GLU A 22 -3.96 -13.04 -12.77
CA GLU A 22 -3.73 -11.86 -13.62
C GLU A 22 -4.36 -10.63 -12.98
N LEU A 23 -5.61 -10.75 -12.51
CA LEU A 23 -6.29 -9.68 -11.82
C LEU A 23 -5.60 -9.37 -10.46
N ALA A 24 -5.17 -10.42 -9.76
CA ALA A 24 -4.47 -10.24 -8.49
C ALA A 24 -3.20 -9.41 -8.68
N ASP A 25 -2.40 -9.72 -9.70
CA ASP A 25 -1.17 -8.99 -9.99
C ASP A 25 -1.46 -7.53 -10.37
N LYS A 26 -2.52 -7.30 -11.13
CA LYS A 26 -2.93 -5.95 -11.52
C LYS A 26 -3.33 -5.12 -10.29
N LYS A 27 -4.12 -5.70 -9.40
CA LYS A 27 -4.58 -5.01 -8.20
C LYS A 27 -3.44 -4.71 -7.24
N ILE A 28 -2.47 -5.61 -7.11
CA ILE A 28 -1.26 -5.36 -6.30
C ILE A 28 -0.45 -4.22 -6.91
N ALA A 29 -0.29 -4.18 -8.22
CA ALA A 29 0.42 -3.09 -8.90
C ALA A 29 -0.27 -1.75 -8.64
N ASP A 30 -1.59 -1.71 -8.68
CA ASP A 30 -2.36 -0.50 -8.38
C ASP A 30 -2.15 -0.05 -6.93
N ALA A 31 -2.14 -1.00 -5.99
CA ALA A 31 -1.89 -0.71 -4.59
C ALA A 31 -0.49 -0.13 -4.39
N GLU A 32 0.51 -0.73 -5.00
CA GLU A 32 1.89 -0.28 -4.89
C GLU A 32 2.08 1.11 -5.48
N GLU A 33 1.43 1.41 -6.59
CA GLU A 33 1.47 2.74 -7.20
C GLU A 33 0.90 3.80 -6.26
N SER A 34 -0.23 3.51 -5.62
CA SER A 34 -0.83 4.43 -4.64
C SER A 34 0.11 4.68 -3.47
N LEU A 35 0.81 3.64 -3.01
CA LEU A 35 1.76 3.77 -1.90
C LEU A 35 2.99 4.59 -2.27
N VAL A 36 3.47 4.45 -3.50
CA VAL A 36 4.59 5.25 -4.00
C VAL A 36 4.23 6.73 -3.98
N HIS A 37 3.04 7.08 -4.47
CA HIS A 37 2.58 8.47 -4.46
C HIS A 37 2.49 9.03 -3.04
N ALA A 38 1.93 8.26 -2.11
CA ALA A 38 1.82 8.69 -0.71
C ALA A 38 3.19 8.85 -0.07
N HIS A 39 4.12 7.94 -0.37
CA HIS A 39 5.49 8.01 0.14
C HIS A 39 6.23 9.26 -0.36
N HIS A 40 6.06 9.59 -1.63
CA HIS A 40 6.66 10.80 -2.21
C HIS A 40 6.14 12.06 -1.52
N SER A 41 4.86 12.13 -1.22
CA SER A 41 4.27 13.26 -0.50
C SER A 41 4.91 13.41 0.88
N GLN A 42 5.11 12.32 1.60
CA GLN A 42 5.74 12.36 2.91
C GLN A 42 7.20 12.77 2.83
N THR A 43 7.92 12.27 1.84
CA THR A 43 9.32 12.63 1.61
C THR A 43 9.43 14.12 1.36
N GLY A 44 8.52 14.71 0.59
CA GLY A 44 8.46 16.14 0.35
C GLY A 44 8.29 16.93 1.62
N MET A 45 7.40 16.50 2.50
CA MET A 45 7.17 17.14 3.79
C MET A 45 8.42 17.10 4.67
N LEU A 46 9.09 15.95 4.73
CA LEU A 46 10.32 15.79 5.51
C LEU A 46 11.45 16.66 4.96
N THR A 47 11.54 16.80 3.65
CA THR A 47 12.52 17.65 2.98
C THR A 47 12.31 19.13 3.36
N GLU A 48 11.06 19.59 3.35
CA GLU A 48 10.74 20.97 3.73
C GLU A 48 11.08 21.23 5.19
N GLU A 49 10.80 20.28 6.07
CA GLU A 49 11.15 20.40 7.47
C GLU A 49 12.67 20.48 7.67
N ALA A 50 13.42 19.65 6.94
CA ALA A 50 14.88 19.64 7.01
C ALA A 50 15.50 20.95 6.51
N LYS A 51 14.80 21.66 5.61
CA LYS A 51 15.24 22.98 5.12
C LYS A 51 14.95 24.11 6.11
N GLY A 52 14.35 23.81 7.24
CA GLY A 52 14.00 24.80 8.24
C GLY A 52 12.63 25.43 8.05
N ASN A 53 11.85 24.94 7.09
CA ASN A 53 10.47 25.37 6.91
C ASN A 53 9.60 24.58 7.88
N ASN A 54 9.20 25.25 8.96
CA ASN A 54 8.40 24.59 10.00
C ASN A 54 7.05 24.20 9.46
N MET A 55 6.81 22.89 9.39
CA MET A 55 5.50 22.36 9.07
C MET A 55 4.79 22.03 10.38
N GLN A 56 3.54 22.42 10.45
CA GLN A 56 2.76 22.16 11.63
C GLN A 56 2.42 20.67 11.70
N VAL A 57 2.87 20.04 12.77
CA VAL A 57 2.51 18.63 13.02
C VAL A 57 1.12 18.61 13.65
N THR A 58 0.18 18.00 12.98
CA THR A 58 -1.20 17.88 13.42
C THR A 58 -1.54 16.42 13.68
N LEU A 59 -2.65 16.20 14.38
CA LEU A 59 -3.19 14.86 14.57
C LEU A 59 -3.47 14.19 13.22
N LEU A 60 -3.94 14.96 12.25
CA LEU A 60 -4.21 14.46 10.90
C LEU A 60 -2.93 13.99 10.21
N THR A 61 -1.83 14.73 10.37
CA THR A 61 -0.53 14.37 9.80
C THR A 61 -0.03 13.04 10.38
N VAL A 62 -0.11 12.89 11.71
CA VAL A 62 0.29 11.66 12.40
C VAL A 62 -0.58 10.50 11.93
N HIS A 63 -1.88 10.71 11.82
CA HIS A 63 -2.82 9.69 11.37
C HIS A 63 -2.52 9.24 9.93
N SER A 64 -2.20 10.18 9.05
CA SER A 64 -1.85 9.88 7.66
C SER A 64 -0.58 9.04 7.58
N GLN A 65 0.41 9.33 8.42
CA GLN A 65 1.65 8.58 8.46
C GLN A 65 1.41 7.15 8.96
N ASP A 66 0.60 6.99 10.00
CA ASP A 66 0.24 5.68 10.51
C ASP A 66 -0.50 4.86 9.45
N HIS A 67 -1.40 5.49 8.72
CA HIS A 67 -2.13 4.85 7.63
C HIS A 67 -1.20 4.36 6.53
N LEU A 68 -0.21 5.17 6.16
CA LEU A 68 0.76 4.80 5.13
C LEU A 68 1.57 3.58 5.58
N MET A 69 2.10 3.59 6.79
CA MET A 69 2.91 2.49 7.31
C MET A 69 2.09 1.21 7.38
N THR A 70 0.86 1.29 7.86
CA THR A 70 -0.04 0.14 7.94
C THR A 70 -0.38 -0.39 6.55
N ALA A 71 -0.62 0.49 5.59
CA ALA A 71 -0.95 0.11 4.22
C ALA A 71 0.23 -0.58 3.52
N ILE A 72 1.45 -0.13 3.78
CA ILE A 72 2.66 -0.76 3.26
C ILE A 72 2.78 -2.19 3.80
N ALA A 73 2.66 -2.37 5.11
CA ALA A 73 2.74 -3.67 5.74
C ALA A 73 1.63 -4.60 5.24
N PHE A 74 0.42 -4.07 5.12
CA PHE A 74 -0.73 -4.82 4.63
C PHE A 74 -0.50 -5.30 3.19
N THR A 75 0.00 -4.43 2.33
CA THR A 75 0.25 -4.76 0.92
C THR A 75 1.36 -5.79 0.80
N ASP A 76 2.43 -5.67 1.59
CA ASP A 76 3.51 -6.66 1.60
C ASP A 76 2.99 -8.03 2.02
N LEU A 77 2.16 -8.07 3.05
CA LEU A 77 1.54 -9.32 3.51
C LEU A 77 0.59 -9.89 2.45
N ALA A 78 -0.16 -9.03 1.79
CA ALA A 78 -1.07 -9.45 0.72
C ALA A 78 -0.32 -10.15 -0.41
N LYS A 79 0.87 -9.67 -0.77
CA LYS A 79 1.71 -10.30 -1.78
C LYS A 79 2.10 -11.72 -1.38
N GLU A 80 2.44 -11.93 -0.12
CA GLU A 80 2.77 -13.25 0.40
C GLU A 80 1.56 -14.19 0.36
N ILE A 81 0.38 -13.68 0.69
CA ILE A 81 -0.85 -14.46 0.64
C ILE A 81 -1.16 -14.88 -0.81
N ILE A 82 -0.99 -13.97 -1.77
CA ILE A 82 -1.22 -14.25 -3.18
C ILE A 82 -0.24 -15.33 -3.66
N ASP A 83 1.03 -15.24 -3.27
CA ASP A 83 2.03 -16.24 -3.62
C ASP A 83 1.66 -17.61 -3.05
N LEU A 84 1.12 -17.63 -1.84
CA LEU A 84 0.66 -18.88 -1.23
C LEU A 84 -0.49 -19.49 -2.03
N TYR A 85 -1.47 -18.70 -2.43
CA TYR A 85 -2.57 -19.19 -3.27
C TYR A 85 -2.07 -19.69 -4.61
N ARG A 86 -1.13 -18.99 -5.21
CA ARG A 86 -0.53 -19.40 -6.50
C ARG A 86 0.16 -20.75 -6.37
N ARG A 87 0.87 -20.97 -5.27
CA ARG A 87 1.54 -22.23 -4.99
C ARG A 87 0.53 -23.36 -4.80
N ILE A 88 -0.55 -23.11 -4.08
CA ILE A 88 -1.62 -24.10 -3.88
C ILE A 88 -2.28 -24.45 -5.22
N ASP A 89 -2.51 -23.46 -6.06
CA ASP A 89 -3.14 -23.65 -7.36
C ASP A 89 -2.29 -24.52 -8.30
N ASN A 90 -0.97 -24.45 -8.14
CA ASN A 90 -0.04 -25.22 -8.96
C ASN A 90 0.20 -26.64 -8.45
N GLU A 91 -0.36 -27.01 -7.32
CA GLU A 91 -0.31 -28.36 -6.79
C GLU A 91 -1.41 -29.21 -7.43
#